data_cc22d7595231c3b968ff8fe6d2766a88
#
_entry.id   cc22d7595231c3b968ff8fe6d2766a88
#
_cell.length_a   1.000
_cell.length_b   1.000
_cell.length_c   1.000
_cell.angle_alpha   90.00
_cell.angle_beta   90.00
_cell.angle_gamma   90.00
#
_symmetry.space_group_name_H-M   'P 1'
#
loop_
_entity.id
_entity.type
_entity.pdbx_description
1 polymer ?
#
loop_
_entity_poly.entity_id
_entity_poly.type
_entity_poly.pdbx_seq_one_letter_code
_entity_poly.pdbx_strand_id
1 'polypeptide(L)'
;QRALDEFLRDPDEGIFKGPYLRTRMPFAPAPRYSADELEWMPENFTPYGHQARAFTRLNSALGRPRPTLVTTGTGSGKTEAFLLPVLDHVIRARRNGVTGVKGLILYPMNALANDQAQRLAHLISTDKQLAEVTAAIYTGENGATRTIVSKDGLITDRTVIRDDAPDILLTNYKMLDQLLLRHEDQHIWQQSAESLQYLVLDEFH
;
A
#
# COMPACT_ATOMS: atom_id res chain seq x y z
N GLN A 1 -0.87 28.90 -41.42
CA GLN A 1 -0.33 27.73 -40.71
C GLN A 1 1.13 27.95 -40.28
N ARG A 2 2.07 28.40 -41.22
CA ARG A 2 3.47 28.62 -40.86
C ARG A 2 3.67 29.63 -39.71
N ALA A 3 2.98 30.76 -39.75
CA ALA A 3 3.08 31.80 -38.72
C ALA A 3 2.60 31.33 -37.34
N LEU A 4 1.59 30.45 -37.33
CA LEU A 4 1.11 29.81 -36.08
C LEU A 4 2.12 28.82 -35.55
N ASP A 5 2.72 27.99 -36.41
CA ASP A 5 3.77 27.04 -36.01
C ASP A 5 5.03 27.75 -35.49
N GLU A 6 5.42 28.87 -36.12
CA GLU A 6 6.54 29.72 -35.65
C GLU A 6 6.23 30.32 -34.27
N PHE A 7 5.03 30.88 -34.09
CA PHE A 7 4.59 31.40 -32.78
C PHE A 7 4.54 30.34 -31.69
N LEU A 8 3.98 29.17 -32.00
CA LEU A 8 3.87 28.09 -31.02
C LEU A 8 5.22 27.51 -30.56
N ARG A 9 6.24 27.58 -31.43
CA ARG A 9 7.61 27.08 -31.20
C ARG A 9 8.61 28.15 -30.79
N ASP A 10 8.18 29.38 -30.68
CA ASP A 10 9.06 30.48 -30.24
C ASP A 10 9.66 30.16 -28.86
N PRO A 11 10.99 30.22 -28.67
CA PRO A 11 11.64 29.89 -27.40
C PRO A 11 11.22 30.79 -26.23
N ASP A 12 10.86 32.05 -26.53
CA ASP A 12 10.56 33.05 -25.50
C ASP A 12 9.05 33.21 -25.27
N GLU A 13 8.25 33.26 -26.35
CA GLU A 13 6.80 33.52 -26.28
C GLU A 13 5.93 32.31 -26.63
N GLY A 14 6.49 31.25 -27.20
CA GLY A 14 5.77 30.08 -27.64
C GLY A 14 5.22 29.24 -26.50
N ILE A 15 4.15 28.49 -26.80
CA ILE A 15 3.50 27.56 -25.85
C ILE A 15 4.37 26.31 -25.65
N PHE A 16 5.08 25.86 -26.68
CA PHE A 16 5.93 24.69 -26.62
C PHE A 16 7.34 25.04 -26.15
N LYS A 17 7.59 24.89 -24.88
CA LYS A 17 8.87 25.11 -24.20
C LYS A 17 9.68 23.84 -24.08
N GLY A 18 10.48 23.52 -25.00
CA GLY A 18 11.33 22.35 -24.84
C GLY A 18 11.20 21.32 -25.94
N PRO A 19 11.90 20.18 -25.85
CA PRO A 19 11.90 19.21 -24.75
C PRO A 19 12.89 19.54 -23.62
N TYR A 20 12.43 19.43 -22.38
CA TYR A 20 13.28 19.55 -21.21
C TYR A 20 13.79 18.19 -20.77
N LEU A 21 15.09 18.01 -20.69
CA LEU A 21 15.69 16.81 -20.10
C LEU A 21 15.88 17.04 -18.60
N ARG A 22 15.18 16.27 -17.79
CA ARG A 22 15.38 16.22 -16.34
C ARG A 22 16.06 14.90 -15.97
N THR A 23 17.33 14.96 -15.64
CA THR A 23 18.06 13.80 -15.12
C THR A 23 17.86 13.70 -13.62
N ARG A 24 17.71 12.48 -13.12
CA ARG A 24 17.72 12.18 -11.68
C ARG A 24 18.80 11.16 -11.41
N MET A 25 19.50 11.30 -10.30
CA MET A 25 20.38 10.25 -9.84
C MET A 25 19.53 9.05 -9.39
N PRO A 26 19.95 7.81 -9.70
CA PRO A 26 19.27 6.62 -9.20
C PRO A 26 19.33 6.60 -7.67
N PHE A 27 18.32 6.01 -7.05
CA PHE A 27 18.32 5.81 -5.61
C PHE A 27 19.44 4.83 -5.23
N ALA A 28 20.20 5.17 -4.19
CA ALA A 28 21.28 4.33 -3.73
C ALA A 28 20.71 3.05 -3.08
N PRO A 29 21.19 1.85 -3.46
CA PRO A 29 20.83 0.62 -2.75
C PRO A 29 21.33 0.69 -1.31
N ALA A 30 20.73 -0.08 -0.42
CA ALA A 30 21.21 -0.18 0.96
C ALA A 30 22.60 -0.87 0.97
N PRO A 31 23.63 -0.25 1.54
CA PRO A 31 25.01 -0.78 1.45
C PRO A 31 25.20 -2.09 2.22
N ARG A 32 24.39 -2.33 3.20
CA ARG A 32 24.27 -3.60 3.96
C ARG A 32 22.84 -3.69 4.47
N TYR A 33 22.05 -4.49 3.81
CA TYR A 33 20.77 -4.91 4.33
C TYR A 33 20.95 -6.30 4.89
N SER A 34 20.71 -6.48 6.18
CA SER A 34 20.60 -7.80 6.76
C SER A 34 19.21 -8.34 6.38
N ALA A 35 19.17 -9.47 5.69
CA ALA A 35 17.92 -10.17 5.41
C ALA A 35 17.18 -10.57 6.71
N ASP A 36 17.86 -10.49 7.85
CA ASP A 36 17.34 -10.84 9.18
C ASP A 36 16.42 -9.77 9.75
N GLU A 37 16.26 -8.62 9.13
CA GLU A 37 15.39 -7.56 9.63
C GLU A 37 13.90 -7.83 9.41
N LEU A 38 13.52 -8.48 8.29
CA LEU A 38 12.19 -9.00 8.02
C LEU A 38 12.27 -10.51 7.79
N GLU A 39 11.35 -11.30 8.34
CA GLU A 39 11.29 -12.74 8.13
C GLU A 39 10.85 -13.09 6.71
N TRP A 40 10.11 -12.17 6.08
CA TRP A 40 9.63 -12.33 4.72
C TRP A 40 9.96 -11.11 3.87
N MET A 41 10.46 -11.37 2.68
CA MET A 41 10.60 -10.40 1.59
C MET A 41 10.40 -11.10 0.23
N PRO A 42 9.97 -10.35 -0.81
CA PRO A 42 9.91 -10.92 -2.16
C PRO A 42 11.28 -11.40 -2.62
N GLU A 43 11.30 -12.50 -3.39
CA GLU A 43 12.53 -13.02 -3.97
C GLU A 43 13.27 -11.96 -4.80
N ASN A 44 14.58 -11.90 -4.66
CA ASN A 44 15.46 -10.97 -5.36
C ASN A 44 15.20 -9.48 -5.10
N PHE A 45 14.44 -9.12 -4.05
CA PHE A 45 14.23 -7.73 -3.70
C PHE A 45 15.46 -7.15 -3.00
N THR A 46 16.02 -6.09 -3.57
CA THR A 46 17.13 -5.34 -2.96
C THR A 46 16.63 -3.96 -2.56
N PRO A 47 16.53 -3.67 -1.26
CA PRO A 47 16.00 -2.40 -0.80
C PRO A 47 16.93 -1.23 -1.10
N TYR A 48 16.34 -0.08 -1.35
CA TYR A 48 17.06 1.18 -1.28
C TYR A 48 17.33 1.58 0.17
N GLY A 49 18.32 2.45 0.40
CA GLY A 49 18.71 2.87 1.73
C GLY A 49 17.58 3.48 2.57
N HIS A 50 16.62 4.18 1.96
CA HIS A 50 15.44 4.71 2.67
C HIS A 50 14.42 3.61 3.03
N GLN A 51 14.27 2.58 2.16
CA GLN A 51 13.41 1.43 2.45
C GLN A 51 13.98 0.60 3.60
N ALA A 52 15.28 0.29 3.60
CA ALA A 52 15.93 -0.43 4.68
C ALA A 52 15.76 0.30 6.04
N ARG A 53 15.93 1.63 6.07
CA ARG A 53 15.66 2.42 7.28
C ARG A 53 14.19 2.37 7.71
N ALA A 54 13.25 2.36 6.76
CA ALA A 54 11.83 2.21 7.07
C ALA A 54 11.55 0.82 7.64
N PHE A 55 12.14 -0.24 7.07
CA PHE A 55 11.99 -1.62 7.57
C PHE A 55 12.41 -1.75 9.02
N THR A 56 13.61 -1.28 9.39
CA THR A 56 14.07 -1.28 10.78
C THR A 56 13.10 -0.56 11.72
N ARG A 57 12.51 0.56 11.29
CA ARG A 57 11.59 1.36 12.12
C ARG A 57 10.20 0.74 12.26
N LEU A 58 9.75 0.04 11.21
CA LEU A 58 8.41 -0.53 11.10
C LEU A 58 8.36 -2.01 11.49
N ASN A 59 9.51 -2.66 11.70
CA ASN A 59 9.56 -4.08 12.03
C ASN A 59 9.00 -4.34 13.45
N SER A 60 7.86 -5.00 13.51
CA SER A 60 7.21 -5.36 14.77
C SER A 60 7.86 -6.55 15.50
N ALA A 61 8.79 -7.28 14.87
CA ALA A 61 9.57 -8.31 15.55
C ALA A 61 10.63 -7.70 16.48
N LEU A 62 11.12 -6.50 16.15
CA LEU A 62 12.10 -5.79 16.96
C LEU A 62 11.48 -4.95 18.11
N GLY A 63 10.15 -4.89 18.17
CA GLY A 63 9.40 -4.13 19.15
C GLY A 63 8.22 -3.37 18.53
N ARG A 64 7.68 -2.40 19.26
CA ARG A 64 6.55 -1.61 18.74
C ARG A 64 6.99 -0.76 17.54
N PRO A 65 6.32 -0.87 16.38
CA PRO A 65 6.60 -0.03 15.22
C PRO A 65 6.55 1.47 15.56
N ARG A 66 7.50 2.22 15.01
CA ARG A 66 7.62 3.65 15.30
C ARG A 66 6.88 4.47 14.25
N PRO A 67 6.20 5.58 14.62
CA PRO A 67 5.67 6.52 13.65
C PRO A 67 6.76 6.94 12.66
N THR A 68 6.48 6.79 11.36
CA THR A 68 7.50 6.94 10.30
C THR A 68 6.91 7.73 9.14
N LEU A 69 7.60 8.79 8.74
CA LEU A 69 7.28 9.57 7.54
C LEU A 69 8.31 9.23 6.45
N VAL A 70 7.83 8.80 5.28
CA VAL A 70 8.67 8.48 4.11
C VAL A 70 8.52 9.58 3.07
N THR A 71 9.52 10.46 3.00
CA THR A 71 9.56 11.59 2.06
C THR A 71 10.63 11.35 1.00
N THR A 72 10.25 10.76 -0.12
CA THR A 72 11.15 10.47 -1.24
C THR A 72 10.48 10.80 -2.56
N GLY A 73 11.25 11.00 -3.62
CA GLY A 73 10.73 11.30 -4.96
C GLY A 73 9.83 10.19 -5.51
N THR A 74 9.06 10.50 -6.54
CA THR A 74 8.23 9.52 -7.26
C THR A 74 9.11 8.40 -7.85
N GLY A 75 8.58 7.16 -7.85
CA GLY A 75 9.31 6.00 -8.35
C GLY A 75 10.43 5.49 -7.42
N SER A 76 10.45 5.94 -6.17
CA SER A 76 11.44 5.50 -5.17
C SER A 76 11.07 4.22 -4.42
N GLY A 77 9.89 3.65 -4.68
CA GLY A 77 9.40 2.51 -3.92
C GLY A 77 8.92 2.87 -2.51
N LYS A 78 8.20 4.00 -2.36
CA LYS A 78 7.58 4.39 -1.08
C LYS A 78 6.59 3.33 -0.60
N THR A 79 5.81 2.77 -1.51
CA THR A 79 4.82 1.73 -1.18
C THR A 79 5.50 0.51 -0.57
N GLU A 80 6.58 0.04 -1.15
CA GLU A 80 7.35 -1.09 -0.62
C GLU A 80 7.94 -0.79 0.76
N ALA A 81 8.29 0.47 1.02
CA ALA A 81 8.88 0.88 2.30
C ALA A 81 7.95 0.63 3.51
N PHE A 82 6.63 0.68 3.32
CA PHE A 82 5.67 0.34 4.37
C PHE A 82 5.00 -1.03 4.16
N LEU A 83 4.72 -1.40 2.91
CA LEU A 83 3.95 -2.60 2.61
C LEU A 83 4.68 -3.88 3.01
N LEU A 84 6.00 -3.96 2.77
CA LEU A 84 6.76 -5.17 3.11
C LEU A 84 6.81 -5.42 4.63
N PRO A 85 7.09 -4.45 5.51
CA PRO A 85 6.97 -4.63 6.96
C PRO A 85 5.55 -5.00 7.43
N VAL A 86 4.51 -4.45 6.79
CA VAL A 86 3.11 -4.81 7.11
C VAL A 86 2.84 -6.27 6.75
N LEU A 87 3.23 -6.72 5.57
CA LEU A 87 3.05 -8.12 5.13
C LEU A 87 3.84 -9.09 5.99
N ASP A 88 5.09 -8.77 6.33
CA ASP A 88 5.91 -9.54 7.26
C ASP A 88 5.23 -9.72 8.62
N HIS A 89 4.68 -8.63 9.16
CA HIS A 89 3.90 -8.68 10.40
C HIS A 89 2.65 -9.56 10.25
N VAL A 90 1.91 -9.41 9.16
CA VAL A 90 0.69 -10.19 8.89
C VAL A 90 0.98 -11.68 8.88
N ILE A 91 2.04 -12.11 8.18
CA ILE A 91 2.45 -13.52 8.14
C ILE A 91 2.72 -14.05 9.56
N ARG A 92 3.50 -13.33 10.36
CA ARG A 92 3.81 -13.73 11.73
C ARG A 92 2.57 -13.74 12.63
N ALA A 93 1.71 -12.74 12.52
CA ALA A 93 0.47 -12.63 13.28
C ALA A 93 -0.48 -13.81 12.96
N ARG A 94 -0.62 -14.17 11.67
CA ARG A 94 -1.43 -15.34 11.27
C ARG A 94 -0.87 -16.64 11.80
N ARG A 95 0.44 -16.86 11.73
CA ARG A 95 1.09 -18.04 12.32
C ARG A 95 0.80 -18.18 13.82
N ASN A 96 0.59 -17.07 14.51
CA ASN A 96 0.22 -17.01 15.92
C ASN A 96 -1.31 -17.02 16.16
N GLY A 97 -2.12 -17.24 15.13
CA GLY A 97 -3.57 -17.33 15.24
C GLY A 97 -4.29 -15.97 15.46
N VAL A 98 -3.62 -14.85 15.21
CA VAL A 98 -4.22 -13.52 15.37
C VAL A 98 -5.17 -13.27 14.20
N THR A 99 -6.43 -12.97 14.51
CA THR A 99 -7.48 -12.59 13.55
C THR A 99 -7.71 -11.08 13.48
N GLY A 100 -8.55 -10.60 12.57
CA GLY A 100 -8.88 -9.18 12.42
C GLY A 100 -7.84 -8.40 11.60
N VAL A 101 -8.11 -7.12 11.40
CA VAL A 101 -7.26 -6.22 10.59
C VAL A 101 -5.96 -5.92 11.33
N LYS A 102 -4.81 -6.17 10.68
CA LYS A 102 -3.46 -5.85 11.18
C LYS A 102 -2.94 -4.56 10.53
N GLY A 103 -3.36 -4.29 9.29
CA GLY A 103 -2.97 -3.11 8.55
C GLY A 103 -4.15 -2.41 7.89
N LEU A 104 -4.36 -1.14 8.22
CA LEU A 104 -5.33 -0.26 7.58
C LEU A 104 -4.58 0.74 6.71
N ILE A 105 -4.87 0.76 5.40
CA ILE A 105 -4.20 1.63 4.43
C ILE A 105 -5.22 2.60 3.83
N LEU A 106 -4.97 3.89 4.01
CA LEU A 106 -5.83 4.96 3.51
C LEU A 106 -5.23 5.63 2.28
N TYR A 107 -6.06 5.76 1.27
CA TYR A 107 -5.75 6.46 0.03
C TYR A 107 -6.65 7.70 -0.14
N PRO A 108 -6.17 8.79 -0.75
CA PRO A 108 -6.98 9.98 -0.95
C PRO A 108 -8.09 9.78 -1.98
N MET A 109 -7.92 8.87 -2.94
CA MET A 109 -8.84 8.65 -4.05
C MET A 109 -9.04 7.16 -4.34
N ASN A 110 -10.25 6.78 -4.78
CA ASN A 110 -10.58 5.41 -5.13
C ASN A 110 -9.70 4.86 -6.26
N ALA A 111 -9.40 5.66 -7.28
CA ALA A 111 -8.56 5.23 -8.40
C ALA A 111 -7.18 4.73 -7.93
N LEU A 112 -6.55 5.46 -7.00
CA LEU A 112 -5.27 5.06 -6.42
C LEU A 112 -5.42 3.82 -5.54
N ALA A 113 -6.47 3.77 -4.72
CA ALA A 113 -6.76 2.60 -3.91
C ALA A 113 -6.95 1.33 -4.78
N ASN A 114 -7.65 1.45 -5.90
CA ASN A 114 -7.88 0.35 -6.84
C ASN A 114 -6.59 -0.13 -7.52
N ASP A 115 -5.71 0.81 -7.95
CA ASP A 115 -4.41 0.47 -8.53
C ASP A 115 -3.53 -0.29 -7.53
N GLN A 116 -3.43 0.22 -6.30
CA GLN A 116 -2.67 -0.44 -5.24
C GLN A 116 -3.30 -1.77 -4.80
N ALA A 117 -4.62 -1.89 -4.82
CA ALA A 117 -5.32 -3.14 -4.58
C ALA A 117 -4.97 -4.22 -5.60
N GLN A 118 -4.87 -3.86 -6.89
CA GLN A 118 -4.44 -4.78 -7.93
C GLN A 118 -2.99 -5.26 -7.72
N ARG A 119 -2.09 -4.35 -7.38
CA ARG A 119 -0.69 -4.68 -7.08
C ARG A 119 -0.57 -5.63 -5.89
N LEU A 120 -1.29 -5.34 -4.80
CA LEU A 120 -1.31 -6.18 -3.61
C LEU A 120 -1.93 -7.56 -3.90
N ALA A 121 -3.03 -7.61 -4.64
CA ALA A 121 -3.68 -8.86 -5.05
C ALA A 121 -2.74 -9.74 -5.89
N HIS A 122 -2.02 -9.13 -6.83
CA HIS A 122 -1.03 -9.84 -7.63
C HIS A 122 0.10 -10.41 -6.75
N LEU A 123 0.64 -9.62 -5.82
CA LEU A 123 1.69 -10.05 -4.91
C LEU A 123 1.23 -11.24 -4.03
N ILE A 124 0.06 -11.12 -3.40
CA ILE A 124 -0.52 -12.19 -2.57
C ILE A 124 -0.76 -13.47 -3.39
N SER A 125 -1.26 -13.34 -4.62
CA SER A 125 -1.60 -14.50 -5.45
C SER A 125 -0.39 -15.19 -6.08
N THR A 126 0.76 -14.56 -6.12
CA THR A 126 1.98 -15.10 -6.75
C THR A 126 2.98 -15.64 -5.75
N ASP A 127 3.00 -15.13 -4.53
CA ASP A 127 3.92 -15.57 -3.49
C ASP A 127 3.24 -16.63 -2.59
N LYS A 128 3.83 -17.83 -2.54
CA LYS A 128 3.29 -18.94 -1.74
C LYS A 128 3.27 -18.66 -0.24
N GLN A 129 4.17 -17.84 0.26
CA GLN A 129 4.20 -17.48 1.68
C GLN A 129 3.07 -16.53 2.08
N LEU A 130 2.48 -15.85 1.10
CA LEU A 130 1.32 -14.98 1.26
C LEU A 130 -0.02 -15.67 0.98
N ALA A 131 -0.05 -16.94 0.62
CA ALA A 131 -1.26 -17.64 0.16
C ALA A 131 -2.42 -17.61 1.17
N GLU A 132 -2.12 -17.49 2.45
CA GLU A 132 -3.13 -17.41 3.53
C GLU A 132 -3.48 -15.96 3.91
N VAL A 133 -2.76 -14.97 3.40
CA VAL A 133 -3.02 -13.56 3.70
C VAL A 133 -4.29 -13.10 3.03
N THR A 134 -5.18 -12.52 3.81
CA THR A 134 -6.42 -11.92 3.31
C THR A 134 -6.30 -10.40 3.22
N ALA A 135 -6.77 -9.85 2.12
CA ALA A 135 -6.78 -8.40 1.94
C ALA A 135 -8.07 -7.98 1.23
N ALA A 136 -8.63 -6.87 1.64
CA ALA A 136 -9.85 -6.33 1.09
C ALA A 136 -9.71 -4.86 0.72
N ILE A 137 -10.52 -4.44 -0.24
CA ILE A 137 -10.73 -3.04 -0.55
C ILE A 137 -12.17 -2.66 -0.27
N TYR A 138 -12.37 -1.63 0.54
CA TYR A 138 -13.68 -1.11 0.92
C TYR A 138 -13.82 0.32 0.43
N THR A 139 -14.39 0.49 -0.76
CA THR A 139 -14.67 1.80 -1.38
C THR A 139 -16.15 1.97 -1.66
N GLY A 140 -16.57 3.21 -1.97
CA GLY A 140 -17.96 3.51 -2.33
C GLY A 140 -18.35 3.08 -3.75
N GLU A 141 -17.45 2.48 -4.53
CA GLU A 141 -17.70 2.09 -5.91
C GLU A 141 -18.36 0.72 -6.01
N ASN A 142 -19.30 0.61 -6.96
CA ASN A 142 -19.91 -0.66 -7.31
C ASN A 142 -19.03 -1.34 -8.37
N GLY A 143 -18.28 -2.34 -7.95
CA GLY A 143 -17.46 -3.18 -8.83
C GLY A 143 -17.87 -4.64 -8.80
N ALA A 144 -17.08 -5.51 -9.42
CA ALA A 144 -17.27 -6.95 -9.31
C ALA A 144 -17.12 -7.40 -7.85
N THR A 145 -18.09 -8.16 -7.36
CA THR A 145 -18.06 -8.74 -6.03
C THR A 145 -17.08 -9.91 -5.97
N ARG A 146 -16.10 -9.83 -5.07
CA ARG A 146 -15.08 -10.87 -4.84
C ARG A 146 -15.09 -11.27 -3.38
N THR A 147 -15.11 -12.57 -3.14
CA THR A 147 -15.12 -13.16 -1.79
C THR A 147 -13.75 -13.65 -1.34
N ILE A 148 -12.80 -13.75 -2.27
CA ILE A 148 -11.42 -14.21 -2.03
C ILE A 148 -10.42 -13.29 -2.75
N VAL A 149 -9.18 -13.29 -2.29
CA VAL A 149 -8.06 -12.65 -3.01
C VAL A 149 -7.67 -13.53 -4.18
N SER A 150 -7.50 -12.92 -5.34
CA SER A 150 -7.06 -13.59 -6.58
C SER A 150 -6.25 -12.63 -7.43
N LYS A 151 -5.72 -13.10 -8.57
CA LYS A 151 -5.04 -12.23 -9.54
C LYS A 151 -5.94 -11.13 -10.10
N ASP A 152 -7.26 -11.31 -10.02
CA ASP A 152 -8.25 -10.34 -10.49
C ASP A 152 -8.54 -9.24 -9.47
N GLY A 153 -8.08 -9.36 -8.22
CA GLY A 153 -8.19 -8.34 -7.20
C GLY A 153 -8.39 -8.86 -5.78
N LEU A 154 -8.55 -7.92 -4.87
CA LEU A 154 -8.82 -8.15 -3.46
C LEU A 154 -10.30 -8.48 -3.19
N ILE A 155 -10.60 -8.88 -1.95
CA ILE A 155 -11.97 -9.06 -1.47
C ILE A 155 -12.71 -7.72 -1.53
N THR A 156 -13.93 -7.75 -2.11
CA THR A 156 -14.82 -6.58 -2.22
C THR A 156 -16.21 -6.83 -1.65
N ASP A 157 -16.53 -8.09 -1.33
CA ASP A 157 -17.80 -8.44 -0.73
C ASP A 157 -17.87 -7.93 0.72
N ARG A 158 -18.81 -7.01 0.95
CA ARG A 158 -18.97 -6.37 2.27
C ARG A 158 -19.41 -7.34 3.36
N THR A 159 -20.20 -8.34 3.00
CA THR A 159 -20.64 -9.36 3.95
C THR A 159 -19.46 -10.18 4.42
N VAL A 160 -18.65 -10.66 3.47
CA VAL A 160 -17.41 -11.39 3.79
C VAL A 160 -16.47 -10.57 4.67
N ILE A 161 -16.27 -9.28 4.33
CA ILE A 161 -15.39 -8.38 5.11
C ILE A 161 -15.90 -8.15 6.54
N ARG A 162 -17.23 -8.13 6.74
CA ARG A 162 -17.85 -7.96 8.07
C ARG A 162 -17.80 -9.24 8.90
N ASP A 163 -18.05 -10.38 8.25
CA ASP A 163 -18.09 -11.68 8.92
C ASP A 163 -16.70 -12.14 9.34
N ASP A 164 -15.70 -11.92 8.47
CA ASP A 164 -14.29 -12.27 8.71
C ASP A 164 -13.40 -11.10 8.26
N ALA A 165 -13.00 -10.29 9.23
CA ALA A 165 -12.22 -9.09 8.97
C ALA A 165 -10.85 -9.45 8.35
N PRO A 166 -10.49 -8.87 7.18
CA PRO A 166 -9.27 -9.20 6.45
C PRO A 166 -8.01 -8.75 7.22
N ASP A 167 -6.88 -9.36 6.92
CA ASP A 167 -5.60 -8.95 7.53
C ASP A 167 -5.21 -7.53 7.15
N ILE A 168 -5.48 -7.15 5.90
CA ILE A 168 -5.19 -5.81 5.38
C ILE A 168 -6.47 -5.21 4.76
N LEU A 169 -6.82 -4.02 5.21
CA LEU A 169 -7.98 -3.28 4.69
C LEU A 169 -7.51 -2.00 3.99
N LEU A 170 -7.80 -1.89 2.69
CA LEU A 170 -7.59 -0.69 1.90
C LEU A 170 -8.90 0.09 1.82
N THR A 171 -8.83 1.39 2.05
CA THR A 171 -10.01 2.25 1.94
C THR A 171 -9.60 3.70 1.68
N ASN A 172 -10.56 4.61 1.60
CA ASN A 172 -10.35 6.05 1.60
C ASN A 172 -10.89 6.69 2.88
N TYR A 173 -10.51 7.95 3.13
CA TYR A 173 -10.89 8.64 4.36
C TYR A 173 -12.41 8.79 4.54
N LYS A 174 -13.17 9.01 3.44
CA LYS A 174 -14.65 9.13 3.50
C LYS A 174 -15.31 7.79 3.86
N MET A 175 -14.79 6.72 3.31
CA MET A 175 -15.28 5.38 3.62
C MET A 175 -14.89 4.95 5.03
N LEU A 176 -13.69 5.31 5.50
CA LEU A 176 -13.29 5.06 6.88
C LEU A 176 -14.24 5.75 7.86
N ASP A 177 -14.61 7.02 7.62
CA ASP A 177 -15.60 7.72 8.43
C ASP A 177 -16.93 6.95 8.49
N GLN A 178 -17.43 6.46 7.36
CA GLN A 178 -18.61 5.60 7.32
C GLN A 178 -18.42 4.27 8.05
N LEU A 179 -17.30 3.59 7.85
CA LEU A 179 -16.98 2.33 8.53
C LEU A 179 -16.94 2.47 10.05
N LEU A 180 -16.51 3.61 10.57
CA LEU A 180 -16.49 3.91 12.00
C LEU A 180 -17.87 4.22 12.57
N LEU A 181 -18.77 4.79 11.76
CA LEU A 181 -20.10 5.24 12.21
C LEU A 181 -21.21 4.19 12.03
N ARG A 182 -21.09 3.31 11.02
CA ARG A 182 -22.14 2.34 10.72
C ARG A 182 -22.14 1.19 11.71
N HIS A 183 -23.31 0.92 12.29
CA HIS A 183 -23.47 -0.20 13.21
C HIS A 183 -23.13 -1.56 12.57
N GLU A 184 -23.49 -1.75 11.31
CA GLU A 184 -23.24 -2.98 10.57
C GLU A 184 -21.74 -3.27 10.31
N ASP A 185 -20.87 -2.24 10.35
CA ASP A 185 -19.43 -2.37 10.15
C ASP A 185 -18.65 -2.47 11.48
N GLN A 186 -19.32 -2.30 12.63
CA GLN A 186 -18.68 -2.36 13.96
C GLN A 186 -17.99 -3.68 14.24
N HIS A 187 -18.49 -4.78 13.68
CA HIS A 187 -17.91 -6.11 13.87
C HIS A 187 -16.48 -6.20 13.35
N ILE A 188 -16.15 -5.49 12.25
CA ILE A 188 -14.79 -5.39 11.73
C ILE A 188 -13.84 -4.84 12.81
N TRP A 189 -14.26 -3.78 13.50
CA TRP A 189 -13.44 -3.12 14.53
C TRP A 189 -13.35 -3.93 15.82
N GLN A 190 -14.43 -4.62 16.20
CA GLN A 190 -14.43 -5.52 17.34
C GLN A 190 -13.44 -6.67 17.14
N GLN A 191 -13.41 -7.28 15.94
CA GLN A 191 -12.44 -8.32 15.60
C GLN A 191 -11.00 -7.78 15.56
N SER A 192 -10.83 -6.49 15.29
CA SER A 192 -9.53 -5.85 15.05
C SER A 192 -8.98 -5.08 16.25
N ALA A 193 -9.69 -5.06 17.38
CA ALA A 193 -9.34 -4.21 18.53
C ALA A 193 -7.93 -4.46 19.08
N GLU A 194 -7.45 -5.69 19.04
CA GLU A 194 -6.12 -6.08 19.56
C GLU A 194 -5.12 -6.39 18.43
N SER A 195 -5.57 -6.47 17.18
CA SER A 195 -4.74 -6.88 16.04
C SER A 195 -4.26 -5.71 15.19
N LEU A 196 -4.95 -4.56 15.21
CA LEU A 196 -4.60 -3.40 14.38
C LEU A 196 -3.27 -2.78 14.84
N GLN A 197 -2.22 -3.07 14.08
CA GLN A 197 -0.86 -2.64 14.38
C GLN A 197 -0.41 -1.46 13.52
N TYR A 198 -0.88 -1.38 12.28
CA TYR A 198 -0.44 -0.38 11.31
C TYR A 198 -1.60 0.44 10.77
N LEU A 199 -1.45 1.76 10.84
CA LEU A 199 -2.24 2.73 10.10
C LEU A 199 -1.33 3.44 9.10
N VAL A 200 -1.61 3.28 7.82
CA VAL A 200 -0.83 3.86 6.73
C VAL A 200 -1.66 4.93 6.03
N LEU A 201 -1.08 6.10 5.86
CA LEU A 201 -1.64 7.21 5.08
C LEU A 201 -0.74 7.40 3.86
N ASP A 202 -1.17 6.92 2.69
CA ASP A 202 -0.41 7.07 1.45
C ASP A 202 -0.86 8.32 0.68
N GLU A 203 0.09 8.99 0.01
CA GLU A 203 -0.13 10.25 -0.73
C GLU A 203 -0.85 11.34 0.13
N PHE A 204 -0.46 11.45 1.40
CA PHE A 204 -1.00 12.45 2.31
C PHE A 204 -0.25 13.79 2.15
N HIS A 205 -0.92 14.78 1.56
CA HIS A 205 -0.45 16.16 1.41
C HIS A 205 -1.53 17.18 1.76
#